data_0b7260e3acd5ca7fd0deacc5076d0b9a
#
_entry.id   0b7260e3acd5ca7fd0deacc5076d0b9a
#
_cell.length_a   1.000
_cell.length_b   1.000
_cell.length_c   1.000
_cell.angle_alpha   90.00
_cell.angle_beta   90.00
_cell.angle_gamma   90.00
#
_symmetry.space_group_name_H-M   'P 1'
#
loop_
_entity.id
_entity.type
_entity.pdbx_description
1 polymer ?
#
loop_
_entity_poly.entity_id
_entity_poly.type
_entity_poly.pdbx_seq_one_letter_code
_entity_poly.pdbx_strand_id
1 'polypeptide(L)'
;DTGSSDNTKEIIREFYESKNIKGEIFDCEWKDFGFNRTQALEKAYNKSDYLFIFDADDKIHGNFKIPNPITYDKYDLKFGKGFEYKRPLLINNRKKWKFIGVLHEYLICSEKCGPEKYLEGDYYIDSGKSGSRSNDPKKYEKDAEILKNAFEKETDCGLKCRYAFYTAQSYKDCNQIENSIIWYKKIIHELDNWYQEKFYSCLMCGDLYQRLNDIENSHIYYL
;
A
#
# COMPACT_ATOMS: atom_id res chain seq x y z
N ASP A 1 17.23 -1.45 5.58
CA ASP A 1 17.14 -2.92 5.61
C ASP A 1 16.52 -3.37 6.92
N THR A 2 15.60 -4.34 6.89
CA THR A 2 14.85 -4.82 8.05
C THR A 2 15.19 -6.26 8.41
N GLY A 3 16.40 -6.71 8.05
CA GLY A 3 16.91 -8.03 8.40
C GLY A 3 17.05 -8.98 7.22
N SER A 4 17.51 -8.49 6.07
CA SER A 4 17.86 -9.36 4.94
C SER A 4 18.93 -10.37 5.36
N SER A 5 18.67 -11.64 5.06
CA SER A 5 19.60 -12.76 5.32
C SER A 5 20.36 -13.23 4.08
N ASP A 6 20.16 -12.56 2.96
CA ASP A 6 20.82 -12.77 1.68
C ASP A 6 21.83 -11.65 1.36
N ASN A 7 22.37 -11.64 0.15
CA ASN A 7 23.37 -10.65 -0.29
C ASN A 7 22.78 -9.27 -0.68
N THR A 8 21.55 -8.94 -0.25
CA THR A 8 20.88 -7.68 -0.62
C THR A 8 21.74 -6.47 -0.30
N LYS A 9 22.33 -6.39 0.90
CA LYS A 9 23.14 -5.24 1.31
C LYS A 9 24.43 -5.13 0.52
N GLU A 10 25.10 -6.24 0.24
CA GLU A 10 26.31 -6.32 -0.55
C GLU A 10 26.05 -5.84 -1.98
N ILE A 11 25.00 -6.33 -2.62
CA ILE A 11 24.57 -5.94 -3.98
C ILE A 11 24.34 -4.42 -4.05
N ILE A 12 23.69 -3.84 -3.04
CA ILE A 12 23.44 -2.38 -3.00
C ILE A 12 24.75 -1.61 -2.88
N ARG A 13 25.67 -2.04 -2.00
CA ARG A 13 26.99 -1.38 -1.84
C ARG A 13 27.80 -1.43 -3.13
N GLU A 14 27.94 -2.61 -3.71
CA GLU A 14 28.66 -2.82 -4.98
C GLU A 14 28.06 -1.98 -6.11
N PHE A 15 26.75 -1.87 -6.19
CA PHE A 15 26.08 -1.02 -7.17
C PHE A 15 26.43 0.45 -6.98
N TYR A 16 26.34 0.98 -5.76
CA TYR A 16 26.68 2.37 -5.48
C TYR A 16 28.13 2.68 -5.80
N GLU A 17 29.06 1.79 -5.41
CA GLU A 17 30.49 1.92 -5.70
C GLU A 17 30.75 1.88 -7.22
N SER A 18 30.18 0.90 -7.94
CA SER A 18 30.35 0.73 -9.38
C SER A 18 29.86 1.93 -10.20
N LYS A 19 28.88 2.66 -9.68
CA LYS A 19 28.27 3.83 -10.33
C LYS A 19 28.80 5.16 -9.79
N ASN A 20 29.69 5.12 -8.79
CA ASN A 20 30.15 6.29 -8.06
C ASN A 20 28.98 7.15 -7.54
N ILE A 21 27.93 6.48 -7.01
CA ILE A 21 26.74 7.11 -6.44
C ILE A 21 26.89 7.11 -4.92
N LYS A 22 26.64 8.26 -4.28
CA LYS A 22 26.56 8.33 -2.83
C LYS A 22 25.25 7.72 -2.36
N GLY A 23 25.32 6.75 -1.45
CA GLY A 23 24.19 6.10 -0.85
C GLY A 23 24.47 5.62 0.55
N GLU A 24 23.43 5.38 1.33
CA GLU A 24 23.50 4.85 2.69
C GLU A 24 22.51 3.71 2.87
N ILE A 25 22.93 2.67 3.57
CA ILE A 25 22.09 1.56 4.02
C ILE A 25 21.93 1.66 5.53
N PHE A 26 20.69 1.66 5.98
CA PHE A 26 20.37 1.68 7.41
C PHE A 26 19.75 0.35 7.82
N ASP A 27 20.28 -0.26 8.86
CA ASP A 27 19.68 -1.42 9.51
C ASP A 27 18.62 -0.95 10.51
N CYS A 28 17.44 -1.52 10.41
CA CYS A 28 16.28 -1.18 11.21
C CYS A 28 15.56 -2.45 11.65
N GLU A 29 15.03 -2.46 12.86
CA GLU A 29 14.16 -3.54 13.31
C GLU A 29 12.83 -3.48 12.57
N TRP A 30 12.35 -4.65 12.13
CA TRP A 30 11.02 -4.75 11.54
C TRP A 30 9.93 -4.59 12.60
N LYS A 31 8.97 -3.69 12.36
CA LYS A 31 7.74 -3.57 13.16
C LYS A 31 6.49 -3.80 12.32
N ASP A 32 6.27 -2.91 11.35
CA ASP A 32 5.20 -2.97 10.38
C ASP A 32 5.55 -2.09 9.16
N PHE A 33 4.73 -2.15 8.12
CA PHE A 33 5.00 -1.42 6.87
C PHE A 33 4.99 0.09 7.06
N GLY A 34 3.98 0.63 7.73
CA GLY A 34 3.87 2.08 7.96
C GLY A 34 5.03 2.62 8.77
N PHE A 35 5.38 1.93 9.86
CA PHE A 35 6.53 2.30 10.69
C PHE A 35 7.84 2.27 9.92
N ASN A 36 8.17 1.17 9.25
CA ASN A 36 9.47 1.04 8.58
C ASN A 36 9.58 1.91 7.33
N ARG A 37 8.49 2.12 6.58
CA ARG A 37 8.47 3.09 5.48
C ARG A 37 8.62 4.53 5.99
N THR A 38 7.99 4.89 7.10
CA THR A 38 8.16 6.22 7.73
C THR A 38 9.60 6.42 8.17
N GLN A 39 10.19 5.43 8.81
CA GLN A 39 11.58 5.48 9.24
C GLN A 39 12.55 5.68 8.06
N ALA A 40 12.28 5.05 6.90
CA ALA A 40 13.06 5.29 5.68
C ALA A 40 12.93 6.75 5.19
N LEU A 41 11.72 7.34 5.23
CA LEU A 41 11.53 8.76 4.90
C LEU A 41 12.28 9.70 5.86
N GLU A 42 12.26 9.41 7.15
CA GLU A 42 12.98 10.18 8.18
C GLU A 42 14.51 10.15 7.95
N LYS A 43 15.07 8.98 7.57
CA LYS A 43 16.49 8.86 7.23
C LYS A 43 16.87 9.65 5.97
N ALA A 44 15.95 9.80 5.03
CA ALA A 44 16.17 10.56 3.80
C ALA A 44 15.81 12.05 3.91
N TYR A 45 15.14 12.48 4.99
CA TYR A 45 14.64 13.85 5.16
C TYR A 45 15.73 14.91 4.97
N ASN A 46 15.45 15.92 4.15
CA ASN A 46 16.36 17.03 3.79
C ASN A 46 17.69 16.64 3.09
N LYS A 47 17.88 15.37 2.71
CA LYS A 47 19.10 14.96 1.97
C LYS A 47 19.05 15.26 0.47
N SER A 48 17.87 15.54 -0.07
CA SER A 48 17.59 15.93 -1.46
C SER A 48 16.40 16.87 -1.51
N ASP A 49 16.14 17.49 -2.67
CA ASP A 49 14.94 18.33 -2.84
C ASP A 49 13.66 17.50 -2.97
N TYR A 50 13.76 16.33 -3.60
CA TYR A 50 12.66 15.39 -3.77
C TYR A 50 13.10 13.97 -3.44
N LEU A 51 12.15 13.16 -2.97
CA LEU A 51 12.30 11.72 -2.82
C LEU A 51 11.45 11.00 -3.87
N PHE A 52 12.04 9.99 -4.51
CA PHE A 52 11.32 9.04 -5.31
C PHE A 52 11.20 7.74 -4.53
N ILE A 53 9.98 7.45 -4.06
CA ILE A 53 9.67 6.24 -3.28
C ILE A 53 9.40 5.12 -4.26
N PHE A 54 10.22 4.07 -4.25
CA PHE A 54 10.12 3.00 -5.22
C PHE A 54 10.42 1.65 -4.56
N ASP A 55 9.57 0.66 -4.78
CA ASP A 55 9.78 -0.67 -4.25
C ASP A 55 10.80 -1.41 -5.12
N ALA A 56 11.68 -2.22 -4.49
CA ALA A 56 12.85 -2.80 -5.16
C ALA A 56 12.49 -3.74 -6.32
N ASP A 57 11.29 -4.29 -6.34
CA ASP A 57 10.80 -5.20 -7.38
C ASP A 57 9.83 -4.52 -8.37
N ASP A 58 9.49 -3.24 -8.17
CA ASP A 58 8.71 -2.47 -9.14
C ASP A 58 9.52 -2.17 -10.42
N LYS A 59 8.84 -2.05 -11.56
CA LYS A 59 9.47 -1.76 -12.85
C LYS A 59 8.75 -0.62 -13.57
N ILE A 60 9.54 0.33 -14.08
CA ILE A 60 9.03 1.40 -14.94
C ILE A 60 9.09 0.94 -16.39
N HIS A 61 7.97 1.04 -17.10
CA HIS A 61 7.85 0.78 -18.54
C HIS A 61 7.50 2.05 -19.29
N GLY A 62 7.93 2.14 -20.54
CA GLY A 62 7.65 3.28 -21.41
C GLY A 62 8.62 4.45 -21.22
N ASN A 63 8.16 5.65 -21.54
CA ASN A 63 9.00 6.86 -21.58
C ASN A 63 8.74 7.73 -20.33
N PHE A 64 9.17 7.24 -19.16
CA PHE A 64 9.06 7.99 -17.92
C PHE A 64 9.99 9.19 -17.91
N LYS A 65 9.47 10.37 -17.56
CA LYS A 65 10.25 11.59 -17.39
C LYS A 65 9.87 12.31 -16.11
N ILE A 66 10.87 12.66 -15.33
CA ILE A 66 10.68 13.55 -14.19
C ILE A 66 10.40 14.96 -14.71
N PRO A 67 9.39 15.67 -14.18
CA PRO A 67 9.12 17.07 -14.60
C PRO A 67 10.32 17.98 -14.37
N ASN A 68 10.51 18.94 -15.25
CA ASN A 68 11.49 20.00 -15.07
C ASN A 68 10.86 21.35 -15.50
N PRO A 69 10.60 22.29 -14.57
CA PRO A 69 10.89 22.21 -13.14
C PRO A 69 9.90 21.31 -12.36
N ILE A 70 10.36 20.77 -11.22
CA ILE A 70 9.51 20.10 -10.23
C ILE A 70 8.97 21.19 -9.28
N THR A 71 7.63 21.32 -9.15
CA THR A 71 7.01 22.45 -8.42
C THR A 71 5.92 22.06 -7.43
N TYR A 72 5.44 20.81 -7.48
CA TYR A 72 4.38 20.32 -6.60
C TYR A 72 4.96 19.55 -5.42
N ASP A 73 4.27 19.58 -4.29
CA ASP A 73 4.73 18.86 -3.09
C ASP A 73 4.58 17.33 -3.22
N LYS A 74 3.65 16.89 -4.06
CA LYS A 74 3.40 15.46 -4.30
C LYS A 74 3.04 15.21 -5.75
N TYR A 75 3.61 14.15 -6.33
CA TYR A 75 3.21 13.64 -7.63
C TYR A 75 2.75 12.19 -7.50
N ASP A 76 1.54 11.94 -8.01
CA ASP A 76 1.00 10.61 -8.17
C ASP A 76 1.44 10.04 -9.52
N LEU A 77 1.94 8.80 -9.51
CA LEU A 77 2.41 8.09 -10.69
C LEU A 77 1.45 6.95 -11.05
N LYS A 78 1.42 6.63 -12.35
CA LYS A 78 0.55 5.61 -12.92
C LYS A 78 1.11 4.21 -12.71
N PHE A 79 0.27 3.32 -12.19
CA PHE A 79 0.49 1.89 -12.06
C PHE A 79 -0.46 1.09 -12.94
N GLY A 80 0.04 -0.05 -13.45
CA GLY A 80 -0.73 -1.01 -14.23
C GLY A 80 -0.88 -0.65 -15.71
N LYS A 81 -0.97 -1.67 -16.55
CA LYS A 81 -1.16 -1.52 -18.00
C LYS A 81 -2.63 -1.62 -18.43
N GLY A 82 -3.43 -2.44 -17.75
CA GLY A 82 -4.84 -2.67 -18.07
C GLY A 82 -5.76 -2.04 -17.04
N PHE A 83 -5.63 -2.45 -15.79
CA PHE A 83 -6.25 -1.77 -14.67
C PHE A 83 -5.28 -0.72 -14.15
N GLU A 84 -5.61 0.54 -14.37
CA GLU A 84 -4.75 1.66 -13.97
C GLU A 84 -5.16 2.23 -12.63
N TYR A 85 -4.17 2.46 -11.75
CA TYR A 85 -4.34 3.18 -10.50
C TYR A 85 -3.15 4.10 -10.23
N LYS A 86 -3.27 4.97 -9.24
CA LYS A 86 -2.27 6.00 -8.94
C LYS A 86 -1.71 5.80 -7.54
N ARG A 87 -0.40 6.04 -7.40
CA ARG A 87 0.27 6.05 -6.09
C ARG A 87 1.19 7.26 -5.97
N PRO A 88 1.23 7.92 -4.80
CA PRO A 88 2.16 9.01 -4.54
C PRO A 88 3.59 8.43 -4.39
N LEU A 89 4.46 8.72 -5.35
CA LEU A 89 5.83 8.22 -5.34
C LEU A 89 6.91 9.30 -5.39
N LEU A 90 6.60 10.50 -5.90
CA LEU A 90 7.57 11.59 -5.97
C LEU A 90 7.08 12.71 -5.04
N ILE A 91 7.85 12.99 -3.99
CA ILE A 91 7.45 13.91 -2.91
C ILE A 91 8.53 14.95 -2.60
N ASN A 92 8.10 16.15 -2.23
CA ASN A 92 8.99 17.22 -1.77
C ASN A 92 9.65 16.84 -0.44
N ASN A 93 10.97 16.63 -0.45
CA ASN A 93 11.74 16.19 0.73
C ASN A 93 12.02 17.29 1.75
N ARG A 94 11.53 18.51 1.52
CA ARG A 94 11.53 19.60 2.53
C ARG A 94 10.31 19.54 3.43
N LYS A 95 9.35 18.63 3.15
CA LYS A 95 8.15 18.36 3.93
C LYS A 95 8.29 17.09 4.74
N LYS A 96 7.59 17.02 5.88
CA LYS A 96 7.55 15.83 6.73
C LYS A 96 6.45 14.90 6.31
N TRP A 97 6.83 13.78 5.75
CA TRP A 97 5.93 12.74 5.31
C TRP A 97 6.00 11.53 6.23
N LYS A 98 4.89 10.81 6.33
CA LYS A 98 4.83 9.53 7.03
C LYS A 98 3.82 8.59 6.39
N PHE A 99 4.04 7.31 6.56
CA PHE A 99 3.07 6.28 6.21
C PHE A 99 2.19 5.95 7.41
N ILE A 100 0.90 5.75 7.17
CA ILE A 100 -0.10 5.40 8.19
C ILE A 100 -0.67 4.03 7.85
N GLY A 101 -0.73 3.16 8.85
CA GLY A 101 -1.27 1.81 8.75
C GLY A 101 -0.20 0.73 8.86
N VAL A 102 -0.52 -0.36 9.56
CA VAL A 102 0.40 -1.50 9.77
C VAL A 102 0.60 -2.32 8.50
N LEU A 103 -0.40 -2.31 7.62
CA LEU A 103 -0.44 -2.96 6.33
C LEU A 103 -1.43 -2.21 5.44
N HIS A 104 -1.21 -2.19 4.10
CA HIS A 104 -1.94 -1.33 3.17
C HIS A 104 -1.85 0.15 3.56
N GLU A 105 -0.68 0.53 4.02
CA GLU A 105 -0.33 1.86 4.48
C GLU A 105 -0.48 2.91 3.37
N TYR A 106 -0.77 4.13 3.76
CA TYR A 106 -0.87 5.27 2.84
C TYR A 106 -0.02 6.44 3.31
N LEU A 107 0.45 7.23 2.36
CA LEU A 107 1.33 8.36 2.61
C LEU A 107 0.53 9.62 2.96
N ILE A 108 0.91 10.30 4.04
CA ILE A 108 0.39 11.62 4.40
C ILE A 108 1.52 12.61 4.65
N CYS A 109 1.23 13.89 4.43
CA CYS A 109 2.07 14.98 4.89
C CYS A 109 1.66 15.37 6.32
N SER A 110 2.63 15.45 7.23
CA SER A 110 2.37 15.81 8.64
C SER A 110 2.17 17.31 8.88
N GLU A 111 2.31 18.12 7.83
CA GLU A 111 2.17 19.57 7.85
C GLU A 111 1.32 20.04 6.67
N LYS A 112 1.07 21.34 6.55
CA LYS A 112 0.33 21.88 5.40
C LYS A 112 1.04 21.53 4.10
N CYS A 113 0.45 20.64 3.34
CA CYS A 113 0.92 20.24 2.02
C CYS A 113 0.41 21.24 0.97
N GLY A 114 1.28 21.56 0.02
CA GLY A 114 0.93 22.31 -1.17
C GLY A 114 0.19 21.47 -2.21
N PRO A 115 0.10 21.96 -3.43
CA PRO A 115 -0.62 21.26 -4.49
C PRO A 115 0.02 19.92 -4.85
N GLU A 116 -0.83 18.99 -5.26
CA GLU A 116 -0.46 17.69 -5.80
C GLU A 116 -0.74 17.63 -7.31
N LYS A 117 -0.06 16.78 -8.01
CA LYS A 117 -0.23 16.58 -9.44
C LYS A 117 -0.12 15.10 -9.83
N TYR A 118 -0.98 14.69 -10.73
CA TYR A 118 -0.80 13.42 -11.44
C TYR A 118 0.26 13.60 -12.54
N LEU A 119 1.24 12.72 -12.58
CA LEU A 119 2.27 12.71 -13.60
C LEU A 119 1.79 11.92 -14.81
N GLU A 120 1.31 12.65 -15.80
CA GLU A 120 0.88 12.08 -17.08
C GLU A 120 2.09 11.70 -17.95
N GLY A 121 1.88 10.78 -18.89
CA GLY A 121 2.90 10.37 -19.82
C GLY A 121 2.68 8.96 -20.39
N ASP A 122 3.46 8.62 -21.38
CA ASP A 122 3.49 7.27 -21.98
C ASP A 122 4.40 6.34 -21.16
N TYR A 123 3.99 6.07 -19.95
CA TYR A 123 4.66 5.13 -19.03
C TYR A 123 3.63 4.48 -18.10
N TYR A 124 4.03 3.40 -17.50
CA TYR A 124 3.36 2.82 -16.33
C TYR A 124 4.38 2.12 -15.43
N ILE A 125 4.02 1.95 -14.16
CA ILE A 125 4.79 1.16 -13.22
C ILE A 125 4.08 -0.19 -13.05
N ASP A 126 4.85 -1.25 -13.21
CA ASP A 126 4.41 -2.61 -12.93
C ASP A 126 4.85 -2.98 -11.51
N SER A 127 3.86 -3.31 -10.66
CA SER A 127 4.14 -3.69 -9.28
C SER A 127 4.73 -5.08 -9.23
N GLY A 128 5.92 -5.19 -8.68
CA GLY A 128 6.64 -6.44 -8.54
C GLY A 128 5.94 -7.44 -7.61
N LYS A 129 6.22 -8.71 -7.83
CA LYS A 129 5.73 -9.84 -7.01
C LYS A 129 6.86 -10.82 -6.67
N SER A 130 8.11 -10.39 -6.79
CA SER A 130 9.27 -11.25 -6.59
C SER A 130 9.77 -11.30 -5.13
N GLY A 131 9.27 -10.44 -4.28
CA GLY A 131 9.62 -10.41 -2.86
C GLY A 131 9.24 -11.70 -2.12
N SER A 132 10.02 -12.05 -1.08
CA SER A 132 9.83 -13.28 -0.28
C SER A 132 8.42 -13.44 0.26
N ARG A 133 7.77 -12.34 0.65
CA ARG A 133 6.38 -12.32 1.13
C ARG A 133 5.37 -12.73 0.05
N SER A 134 5.63 -12.37 -1.21
CA SER A 134 4.73 -12.73 -2.32
C SER A 134 4.74 -14.23 -2.61
N ASN A 135 5.79 -14.94 -2.21
CA ASN A 135 5.94 -16.38 -2.35
C ASN A 135 5.41 -17.19 -1.14
N ASP A 136 4.96 -16.52 -0.07
CA ASP A 136 4.38 -17.19 1.10
C ASP A 136 2.93 -17.62 0.80
N PRO A 137 2.62 -18.92 0.76
CA PRO A 137 1.26 -19.41 0.49
C PRO A 137 0.25 -18.99 1.57
N LYS A 138 0.72 -18.64 2.77
CA LYS A 138 -0.10 -18.16 3.89
C LYS A 138 -0.11 -16.64 4.01
N LYS A 139 0.35 -15.92 2.99
CA LYS A 139 0.43 -14.45 3.01
C LYS A 139 -0.88 -13.81 3.45
N TYR A 140 -1.97 -14.13 2.77
CA TYR A 140 -3.26 -13.47 3.02
C TYR A 140 -3.89 -13.88 4.37
N GLU A 141 -3.65 -15.10 4.82
CA GLU A 141 -4.05 -15.52 6.16
C GLU A 141 -3.33 -14.70 7.24
N LYS A 142 -2.01 -14.54 7.11
CA LYS A 142 -1.20 -13.70 8.01
C LYS A 142 -1.61 -12.22 7.91
N ASP A 143 -1.92 -11.72 6.72
CA ASP A 143 -2.38 -10.36 6.51
C ASP A 143 -3.70 -10.10 7.23
N ALA A 144 -4.66 -11.01 7.12
CA ALA A 144 -5.92 -10.92 7.82
C ALA A 144 -5.73 -10.84 9.34
N GLU A 145 -4.86 -11.66 9.92
CA GLU A 145 -4.60 -11.65 11.36
C GLU A 145 -3.88 -10.36 11.81
N ILE A 146 -2.92 -9.85 11.04
CA ILE A 146 -2.26 -8.57 11.32
C ILE A 146 -3.28 -7.42 11.34
N LEU A 147 -4.13 -7.36 10.32
CA LEU A 147 -5.13 -6.30 10.17
C LEU A 147 -6.23 -6.38 11.22
N LYS A 148 -6.69 -7.58 11.56
CA LYS A 148 -7.65 -7.83 12.65
C LYS A 148 -7.11 -7.37 13.98
N ASN A 149 -5.88 -7.74 14.33
CA ASN A 149 -5.23 -7.31 15.57
C ASN A 149 -5.03 -5.77 15.62
N ALA A 150 -4.74 -5.15 14.46
CA ALA A 150 -4.65 -3.71 14.35
C ALA A 150 -6.03 -3.04 14.52
N PHE A 151 -7.09 -3.57 13.90
CA PHE A 151 -8.46 -3.10 14.05
C PHE A 151 -8.91 -3.07 15.50
N GLU A 152 -8.60 -4.10 16.28
CA GLU A 152 -9.00 -4.19 17.69
C GLU A 152 -8.34 -3.12 18.57
N LYS A 153 -7.12 -2.70 18.22
CA LYS A 153 -6.33 -1.73 18.98
C LYS A 153 -6.49 -0.30 18.50
N GLU A 154 -7.03 -0.12 17.29
CA GLU A 154 -7.12 1.19 16.65
C GLU A 154 -8.25 2.03 17.25
N THR A 155 -8.00 3.32 17.39
CA THR A 155 -8.96 4.32 17.88
C THR A 155 -9.37 5.32 16.80
N ASP A 156 -8.55 5.51 15.77
CA ASP A 156 -8.91 6.34 14.63
C ASP A 156 -9.96 5.62 13.76
N CYS A 157 -11.12 6.24 13.61
CA CYS A 157 -12.25 5.64 12.90
C CYS A 157 -11.94 5.33 11.43
N GLY A 158 -11.22 6.22 10.74
CA GLY A 158 -10.88 6.03 9.33
C GLY A 158 -9.92 4.86 9.12
N LEU A 159 -8.89 4.80 9.96
CA LEU A 159 -7.91 3.72 9.91
C LEU A 159 -8.52 2.38 10.33
N LYS A 160 -9.41 2.40 11.30
CA LYS A 160 -10.18 1.22 11.73
C LYS A 160 -11.05 0.66 10.60
N CYS A 161 -11.75 1.54 9.87
CA CYS A 161 -12.51 1.15 8.69
C CYS A 161 -11.62 0.51 7.62
N ARG A 162 -10.46 1.12 7.35
CA ARG A 162 -9.46 0.60 6.41
C ARG A 162 -8.98 -0.79 6.81
N TYR A 163 -8.66 -1.01 8.08
CA TYR A 163 -8.26 -2.34 8.56
C TYR A 163 -9.36 -3.37 8.40
N ALA A 164 -10.61 -3.03 8.69
CA ALA A 164 -11.74 -3.93 8.49
C ALA A 164 -11.89 -4.32 7.01
N PHE A 165 -11.77 -3.34 6.10
CA PHE A 165 -11.90 -3.56 4.66
C PHE A 165 -10.80 -4.52 4.14
N TYR A 166 -9.55 -4.25 4.47
CA TYR A 166 -8.45 -5.12 4.02
C TYR A 166 -8.42 -6.47 4.75
N THR A 167 -8.98 -6.59 5.97
CA THR A 167 -9.21 -7.88 6.63
C THR A 167 -10.19 -8.72 5.81
N ALA A 168 -11.32 -8.13 5.38
CA ALA A 168 -12.29 -8.81 4.52
C ALA A 168 -11.66 -9.27 3.20
N GLN A 169 -10.88 -8.40 2.55
CA GLN A 169 -10.15 -8.72 1.31
C GLN A 169 -9.16 -9.87 1.52
N SER A 170 -8.38 -9.83 2.58
CA SER A 170 -7.38 -10.86 2.87
C SER A 170 -8.02 -12.23 3.11
N TYR A 171 -9.13 -12.28 3.86
CA TYR A 171 -9.89 -13.52 4.03
C TYR A 171 -10.47 -14.04 2.70
N LYS A 172 -10.97 -13.16 1.83
CA LYS A 172 -11.41 -13.54 0.48
C LYS A 172 -10.27 -14.13 -0.33
N ASP A 173 -9.09 -13.52 -0.29
CA ASP A 173 -7.93 -13.90 -1.10
C ASP A 173 -7.27 -15.20 -0.60
N CYS A 174 -7.48 -15.61 0.66
CA CYS A 174 -7.13 -16.94 1.16
C CYS A 174 -8.32 -17.92 1.18
N ASN A 175 -9.41 -17.59 0.49
CA ASN A 175 -10.60 -18.43 0.33
C ASN A 175 -11.33 -18.78 1.64
N GLN A 176 -11.20 -17.93 2.67
CA GLN A 176 -11.98 -18.02 3.90
C GLN A 176 -13.28 -17.21 3.74
N ILE A 177 -14.21 -17.75 2.97
CA ILE A 177 -15.40 -17.03 2.47
C ILE A 177 -16.26 -16.51 3.60
N GLU A 178 -16.57 -17.32 4.61
CA GLU A 178 -17.42 -16.95 5.73
C GLU A 178 -16.80 -15.82 6.56
N ASN A 179 -15.50 -15.90 6.84
CA ASN A 179 -14.79 -14.84 7.53
C ASN A 179 -14.79 -13.54 6.74
N SER A 180 -14.59 -13.63 5.43
CA SER A 180 -14.66 -12.47 4.54
C SER A 180 -16.03 -11.79 4.60
N ILE A 181 -17.11 -12.55 4.51
CA ILE A 181 -18.49 -12.04 4.62
C ILE A 181 -18.72 -11.35 5.96
N ILE A 182 -18.28 -11.93 7.06
CA ILE A 182 -18.40 -11.33 8.39
C ILE A 182 -17.78 -9.93 8.42
N TRP A 183 -16.57 -9.78 7.88
CA TRP A 183 -15.86 -8.50 7.88
C TRP A 183 -16.46 -7.49 6.90
N TYR A 184 -16.91 -7.89 5.71
CA TYR A 184 -17.65 -7.00 4.82
C TYR A 184 -18.98 -6.53 5.43
N LYS A 185 -19.73 -7.41 6.10
CA LYS A 185 -20.96 -7.02 6.83
C LYS A 185 -20.68 -6.03 7.95
N LYS A 186 -19.57 -6.16 8.65
CA LYS A 186 -19.13 -5.18 9.65
C LYS A 186 -18.93 -3.79 9.03
N ILE A 187 -18.35 -3.69 7.84
CA ILE A 187 -18.18 -2.43 7.11
C ILE A 187 -19.52 -1.84 6.70
N ILE A 188 -20.43 -2.67 6.20
CA ILE A 188 -21.73 -2.23 5.68
C ILE A 188 -22.60 -1.67 6.82
N HIS A 189 -22.65 -2.36 7.97
CA HIS A 189 -23.65 -2.14 9.01
C HIS A 189 -23.14 -1.45 10.26
N GLU A 190 -21.87 -1.62 10.62
CA GLU A 190 -21.36 -1.21 11.92
C GLU A 190 -20.42 0.00 11.87
N LEU A 191 -19.76 0.25 10.73
CA LEU A 191 -18.75 1.28 10.62
C LEU A 191 -19.25 2.47 9.80
N ASP A 192 -18.86 3.67 10.27
CA ASP A 192 -19.05 4.89 9.48
C ASP A 192 -17.91 5.02 8.48
N ASN A 193 -18.07 4.36 7.36
CA ASN A 193 -17.05 4.21 6.34
C ASN A 193 -17.41 4.97 5.06
N TRP A 194 -16.40 5.17 4.22
CA TRP A 194 -16.53 5.77 2.90
C TRP A 194 -17.50 4.96 2.03
N TYR A 195 -18.48 5.64 1.42
CA TYR A 195 -19.59 4.98 0.71
C TYR A 195 -19.13 4.04 -0.41
N GLN A 196 -17.99 4.31 -1.05
CA GLN A 196 -17.45 3.42 -2.10
C GLN A 196 -16.96 2.09 -1.52
N GLU A 197 -16.37 2.09 -0.33
CA GLU A 197 -15.99 0.84 0.35
C GLU A 197 -17.22 0.07 0.83
N LYS A 198 -18.28 0.77 1.29
CA LYS A 198 -19.57 0.13 1.61
C LYS A 198 -20.20 -0.50 0.37
N PHE A 199 -20.27 0.24 -0.73
CA PHE A 199 -20.79 -0.29 -2.00
C PHE A 199 -19.99 -1.51 -2.48
N TYR A 200 -18.66 -1.41 -2.48
CA TYR A 200 -17.82 -2.55 -2.85
C TYR A 200 -18.01 -3.74 -1.91
N SER A 201 -18.19 -3.49 -0.61
CA SER A 201 -18.44 -4.54 0.38
C SER A 201 -19.77 -5.24 0.14
N CYS A 202 -20.84 -4.50 -0.25
CA CYS A 202 -22.10 -5.09 -0.66
C CYS A 202 -21.90 -5.99 -1.89
N LEU A 203 -21.26 -5.49 -2.94
CA LEU A 203 -20.97 -6.27 -4.14
C LEU A 203 -20.22 -7.56 -3.81
N MET A 204 -19.18 -7.47 -2.99
CA MET A 204 -18.41 -8.65 -2.58
C MET A 204 -19.20 -9.63 -1.72
N CYS A 205 -20.09 -9.16 -0.84
CA CYS A 205 -21.00 -10.03 -0.11
C CYS A 205 -21.89 -10.80 -1.08
N GLY A 206 -22.48 -10.13 -2.08
CA GLY A 206 -23.29 -10.76 -3.12
C GLY A 206 -22.53 -11.87 -3.84
N ASP A 207 -21.31 -11.57 -4.33
CA ASP A 207 -20.43 -12.53 -5.01
C ASP A 207 -20.08 -13.73 -4.11
N LEU A 208 -19.74 -13.49 -2.85
CA LEU A 208 -19.33 -14.54 -1.91
C LEU A 208 -20.51 -15.45 -1.53
N TYR A 209 -21.71 -14.90 -1.31
CA TYR A 209 -22.92 -15.69 -1.09
C TYR A 209 -23.29 -16.52 -2.32
N GLN A 210 -23.09 -15.98 -3.53
CA GLN A 210 -23.28 -16.75 -4.76
C GLN A 210 -22.31 -17.95 -4.83
N ARG A 211 -21.05 -17.76 -4.43
CA ARG A 211 -20.07 -18.88 -4.35
C ARG A 211 -20.48 -19.96 -3.35
N LEU A 212 -21.16 -19.57 -2.27
CA LEU A 212 -21.75 -20.50 -1.29
C LEU A 212 -23.08 -21.13 -1.76
N ASN A 213 -23.56 -20.78 -2.95
CA ASN A 213 -24.86 -21.18 -3.48
C ASN A 213 -26.05 -20.69 -2.64
N ASP A 214 -25.84 -19.61 -1.88
CA ASP A 214 -26.86 -18.91 -1.10
C ASP A 214 -27.44 -17.76 -1.92
N ILE A 215 -28.37 -18.09 -2.81
CA ILE A 215 -28.92 -17.15 -3.79
C ILE A 215 -29.76 -16.06 -3.12
N GLU A 216 -30.45 -16.39 -2.04
CA GLU A 216 -31.30 -15.45 -1.30
C GLU A 216 -30.45 -14.31 -0.72
N ASN A 217 -29.43 -14.63 0.05
CA ASN A 217 -28.52 -13.63 0.61
C ASN A 217 -27.71 -12.91 -0.48
N SER A 218 -27.32 -13.60 -1.56
CA SER A 218 -26.66 -12.96 -2.69
C SER A 218 -27.49 -11.82 -3.26
N HIS A 219 -28.78 -12.03 -3.51
CA HIS A 219 -29.68 -10.99 -4.04
C HIS A 219 -29.85 -9.82 -3.06
N ILE A 220 -29.94 -10.08 -1.76
CA ILE A 220 -30.04 -9.00 -0.74
C ILE A 220 -28.89 -8.01 -0.82
N TYR A 221 -27.68 -8.48 -1.11
CA TYR A 221 -26.51 -7.62 -1.15
C TYR A 221 -26.23 -6.97 -2.52
N TYR A 222 -26.86 -7.45 -3.60
CA TYR A 222 -26.79 -6.81 -4.92
C TYR A 222 -27.83 -5.71 -5.12
N LEU A 223 -28.92 -5.70 -4.36
CA LEU A 223 -30.02 -4.72 -4.43
C LEU A 223 -29.83 -3.57 -3.44
#